data_fb56b43d2f323c9b566c6d81da3083a5
#
_entry.id   fb56b43d2f323c9b566c6d81da3083a5
#
_cell.length_a   1.000
_cell.length_b   1.000
_cell.length_c   1.000
_cell.angle_alpha   90.00
_cell.angle_beta   90.00
_cell.angle_gamma   90.00
#
_symmetry.space_group_name_H-M   'P 1'
#
loop_
_entity.id
_entity.type
_entity.pdbx_description
1 polymer ?
#
loop_
_entity_poly.entity_id
_entity_poly.type
_entity_poly.pdbx_seq_one_letter_code
_entity_poly.pdbx_strand_id
1 'polypeptide(L)'
;MPIFRYTTDAIQPIAEATFSGLGIAERADLQRLLRDQIEIIAPDTLVIAEEFGNWEDSRRRIDLLAIDRDANLVIIELKRTEDGGHMELQALRYAAMVSTLTFSQAVEVFGDYLRRRTDDRAPEQTILEFLGWEEAQEEDFATDVRIVLASAEFSREITTAVLWLNDRNLDIRCVRIKPYGDPQNMLLDVQQIVPLPEAQDYQVRVRERHQRERASRRVSRDYTRFDVVVGDQLFQALPKRRAIHAVVQGLCASGVAPEEIKAVVHWRANLFRDAEGRLDSTTFTAAIQQQEPRFDASRWLIEDDELIHLNGRTYAFTNQWGNRTESAMRLLLEHFQPDGISFTRSI
;
A
#
# COMPACT_ATOMS: atom_id res chain seq x y z
N MET A 1 2.46 21.02 -24.56
CA MET A 1 3.58 21.05 -25.56
C MET A 1 3.00 20.66 -26.91
N PRO A 2 3.47 21.19 -28.05
CA PRO A 2 2.98 20.77 -29.35
C PRO A 2 3.37 19.31 -29.62
N ILE A 3 2.43 18.51 -30.11
CA ILE A 3 2.65 17.13 -30.55
C ILE A 3 2.73 17.11 -32.08
N PHE A 4 3.67 16.34 -32.59
CA PHE A 4 3.90 16.20 -34.02
C PHE A 4 3.84 14.74 -34.45
N ARG A 5 3.23 14.47 -35.58
CA ARG A 5 3.35 13.20 -36.27
C ARG A 5 4.60 13.23 -37.13
N TYR A 6 5.51 12.29 -36.88
CA TYR A 6 6.69 12.09 -37.75
C TYR A 6 6.38 11.04 -38.81
N THR A 7 6.64 11.38 -40.05
CA THR A 7 6.61 10.45 -41.18
C THR A 7 7.96 10.49 -41.91
N THR A 8 8.21 9.59 -42.85
CA THR A 8 9.43 9.58 -43.66
C THR A 8 9.64 10.89 -44.44
N ASP A 9 8.56 11.59 -44.78
CA ASP A 9 8.56 12.72 -45.70
C ASP A 9 8.24 14.06 -45.03
N ALA A 10 7.69 14.07 -43.80
CA ALA A 10 7.23 15.29 -43.14
C ALA A 10 7.10 15.17 -41.63
N ILE A 11 7.20 16.33 -40.95
CA ILE A 11 6.80 16.51 -39.55
C ILE A 11 5.53 17.37 -39.57
N GLN A 12 4.41 16.82 -39.11
CA GLN A 12 3.10 17.45 -39.13
C GLN A 12 2.61 17.71 -37.72
N PRO A 13 2.20 18.95 -37.35
CA PRO A 13 1.59 19.22 -36.06
C PRO A 13 0.25 18.52 -35.94
N ILE A 14 0.00 17.92 -34.76
CA ILE A 14 -1.31 17.40 -34.39
C ILE A 14 -2.02 18.49 -33.62
N ALA A 15 -3.22 18.87 -34.07
CA ALA A 15 -3.99 19.94 -33.46
C ALA A 15 -4.43 19.53 -32.03
N GLU A 16 -4.32 20.46 -31.09
CA GLU A 16 -4.92 20.33 -29.76
C GLU A 16 -6.45 20.34 -29.90
N ALA A 17 -7.10 19.47 -29.15
CA ALA A 17 -8.55 19.33 -29.13
C ALA A 17 -9.09 19.51 -27.70
N THR A 18 -10.40 19.60 -27.53
CA THR A 18 -11.04 19.58 -26.22
C THR A 18 -11.88 18.32 -26.07
N PHE A 19 -12.01 17.80 -24.85
CA PHE A 19 -12.84 16.63 -24.60
C PHE A 19 -14.31 16.87 -25.06
N SER A 20 -14.83 18.08 -24.82
CA SER A 20 -16.16 18.46 -25.27
C SER A 20 -16.27 18.52 -26.80
N GLY A 21 -15.25 19.04 -27.49
CA GLY A 21 -15.19 19.08 -28.95
C GLY A 21 -15.13 17.71 -29.60
N LEU A 22 -14.54 16.74 -28.90
CA LEU A 22 -14.48 15.34 -29.32
C LEU A 22 -15.70 14.51 -28.87
N GLY A 23 -16.68 15.13 -28.17
CA GLY A 23 -17.87 14.44 -27.69
C GLY A 23 -17.63 13.52 -26.49
N ILE A 24 -16.49 13.65 -25.80
CA ILE A 24 -16.12 12.80 -24.66
C ILE A 24 -16.79 13.34 -23.39
N ALA A 25 -17.56 12.48 -22.73
CA ALA A 25 -18.21 12.78 -21.45
C ALA A 25 -17.22 12.50 -20.27
N GLU A 26 -17.32 13.34 -19.22
CA GLU A 26 -16.44 13.23 -18.03
C GLU A 26 -16.61 11.87 -17.34
N ARG A 27 -17.83 11.49 -16.99
CA ARG A 27 -18.12 10.24 -16.26
C ARG A 27 -18.20 9.00 -17.15
N ALA A 28 -18.99 9.11 -18.24
CA ALA A 28 -19.27 7.96 -19.08
C ALA A 28 -18.04 7.45 -19.85
N ASP A 29 -17.10 8.33 -20.15
CA ASP A 29 -15.94 8.00 -20.97
C ASP A 29 -14.63 8.16 -20.20
N LEU A 30 -14.28 9.40 -19.82
CA LEU A 30 -12.96 9.68 -19.24
C LEU A 30 -12.78 8.96 -17.88
N GLN A 31 -13.71 9.12 -16.95
CA GLN A 31 -13.64 8.49 -15.63
C GLN A 31 -13.62 6.96 -15.75
N ARG A 32 -14.50 6.40 -16.58
CA ARG A 32 -14.59 4.95 -16.81
C ARG A 32 -13.28 4.37 -17.36
N LEU A 33 -12.66 5.03 -18.35
CA LEU A 33 -11.41 4.56 -18.96
C LEU A 33 -10.22 4.71 -18.01
N LEU A 34 -10.12 5.84 -17.32
CA LEU A 34 -9.05 6.08 -16.34
C LEU A 34 -9.17 5.19 -15.11
N ARG A 35 -10.38 4.87 -14.66
CA ARG A 35 -10.61 3.88 -13.61
C ARG A 35 -10.03 2.51 -13.97
N ASP A 36 -10.26 2.06 -15.20
CA ASP A 36 -9.78 0.74 -15.67
C ASP A 36 -8.28 0.76 -16.03
N GLN A 37 -7.68 1.93 -16.20
CA GLN A 37 -6.27 2.16 -16.51
C GLN A 37 -5.68 3.26 -15.61
N ILE A 38 -5.86 3.08 -14.31
CA ILE A 38 -5.52 4.10 -13.30
C ILE A 38 -4.03 4.46 -13.30
N GLU A 39 -3.18 3.54 -13.69
CA GLU A 39 -1.72 3.72 -13.83
C GLU A 39 -1.33 4.93 -14.67
N ILE A 40 -2.22 5.37 -15.58
CA ILE A 40 -1.97 6.52 -16.46
C ILE A 40 -1.87 7.83 -15.65
N ILE A 41 -2.66 7.97 -14.57
CA ILE A 41 -2.74 9.20 -13.77
C ILE A 41 -2.29 9.02 -12.31
N ALA A 42 -2.37 7.81 -11.80
CA ALA A 42 -2.01 7.47 -10.43
C ALA A 42 -1.33 6.09 -10.41
N PRO A 43 -0.03 6.02 -10.76
CA PRO A 43 0.73 4.77 -10.69
C PRO A 43 0.71 4.15 -9.30
N ASP A 44 0.80 2.82 -9.24
CA ASP A 44 0.86 2.05 -8.01
C ASP A 44 -0.36 2.28 -7.08
N THR A 45 -1.56 2.38 -7.67
CA THR A 45 -2.81 2.51 -6.92
C THR A 45 -3.83 1.44 -7.27
N LEU A 46 -4.64 1.04 -6.29
CA LEU A 46 -5.78 0.13 -6.43
C LEU A 46 -7.07 0.93 -6.23
N VAL A 47 -7.90 1.05 -7.26
CA VAL A 47 -9.21 1.68 -7.15
C VAL A 47 -10.14 0.79 -6.34
N ILE A 48 -10.70 1.34 -5.25
CA ILE A 48 -11.61 0.65 -4.33
C ILE A 48 -13.05 1.15 -4.39
N ALA A 49 -13.29 2.33 -4.98
CA ALA A 49 -14.64 2.83 -5.24
C ALA A 49 -14.69 3.84 -6.37
N GLU A 50 -15.85 3.95 -6.98
CA GLU A 50 -16.26 4.95 -7.98
C GLU A 50 -17.50 5.67 -7.47
N GLU A 51 -17.56 7.00 -7.67
CA GLU A 51 -18.66 7.83 -7.19
C GLU A 51 -18.93 7.61 -5.68
N PHE A 52 -17.84 7.55 -4.90
CA PHE A 52 -17.93 7.29 -3.47
C PHE A 52 -18.52 8.51 -2.74
N GLY A 53 -19.59 8.30 -1.99
CA GLY A 53 -20.29 9.38 -1.31
C GLY A 53 -21.31 8.84 -0.30
N ASN A 54 -20.83 8.17 0.73
CA ASN A 54 -21.67 7.62 1.79
C ASN A 54 -21.75 8.58 2.99
N TRP A 55 -22.09 9.86 2.72
CA TRP A 55 -22.22 10.89 3.76
C TRP A 55 -23.69 11.23 4.00
N GLU A 56 -24.08 11.30 5.26
CA GLU A 56 -25.47 11.56 5.66
C GLU A 56 -26.00 12.91 5.16
N ASP A 57 -25.13 13.92 5.00
CA ASP A 57 -25.55 15.31 4.69
C ASP A 57 -25.05 15.85 3.34
N SER A 58 -24.45 15.04 2.45
CA SER A 58 -23.90 15.53 1.20
C SER A 58 -24.22 14.64 0.00
N ARG A 59 -24.72 15.25 -1.08
CA ARG A 59 -24.89 14.57 -2.38
C ARG A 59 -23.60 14.54 -3.23
N ARG A 60 -22.50 15.06 -2.69
CA ARG A 60 -21.21 15.10 -3.39
C ARG A 60 -20.55 13.75 -3.33
N ARG A 61 -19.79 13.41 -4.37
CA ARG A 61 -19.13 12.12 -4.50
C ARG A 61 -17.71 12.32 -4.97
N ILE A 62 -16.80 11.49 -4.47
CA ILE A 62 -15.45 11.35 -4.97
C ILE A 62 -15.52 10.59 -6.29
N ASP A 63 -14.92 11.11 -7.35
CA ASP A 63 -14.95 10.43 -8.65
C ASP A 63 -14.32 9.03 -8.56
N LEU A 64 -13.09 8.91 -8.02
CA LEU A 64 -12.47 7.63 -7.71
C LEU A 64 -11.79 7.69 -6.34
N LEU A 65 -12.01 6.65 -5.53
CA LEU A 65 -11.27 6.40 -4.29
C LEU A 65 -10.37 5.19 -4.49
N ALA A 66 -9.11 5.30 -4.11
CA ALA A 66 -8.11 4.26 -4.29
C ALA A 66 -7.22 4.12 -3.04
N ILE A 67 -6.37 3.09 -3.03
CA ILE A 67 -5.32 2.85 -2.04
C ILE A 67 -3.98 2.80 -2.77
N ASP A 68 -2.92 3.42 -2.23
CA ASP A 68 -1.57 3.29 -2.77
C ASP A 68 -0.77 2.16 -2.08
N ARG A 69 0.46 1.90 -2.56
CA ARG A 69 1.34 0.85 -2.00
C ARG A 69 1.79 1.13 -0.56
N ASP A 70 1.73 2.39 -0.12
CA ASP A 70 2.05 2.80 1.25
C ASP A 70 0.83 2.73 2.18
N ALA A 71 -0.27 2.11 1.72
CA ALA A 71 -1.55 1.98 2.41
C ALA A 71 -2.26 3.31 2.70
N ASN A 72 -1.93 4.38 1.98
CA ASN A 72 -2.64 5.64 2.08
C ASN A 72 -3.87 5.63 1.19
N LEU A 73 -4.91 6.35 1.61
CA LEU A 73 -6.06 6.60 0.75
C LEU A 73 -5.69 7.61 -0.35
N VAL A 74 -6.15 7.35 -1.56
CA VAL A 74 -5.93 8.21 -2.72
C VAL A 74 -7.28 8.69 -3.24
N ILE A 75 -7.49 10.01 -3.19
CA ILE A 75 -8.66 10.67 -3.78
C ILE A 75 -8.28 11.13 -5.18
N ILE A 76 -9.07 10.77 -6.15
CA ILE A 76 -8.86 11.19 -7.53
C ILE A 76 -10.10 11.97 -7.96
N GLU A 77 -9.88 13.22 -8.32
CA GLU A 77 -10.90 14.13 -8.84
C GLU A 77 -10.60 14.43 -10.31
N LEU A 78 -11.59 14.23 -11.17
CA LEU A 78 -11.47 14.36 -12.61
C LEU A 78 -12.27 15.55 -13.10
N LYS A 79 -11.69 16.35 -13.98
CA LYS A 79 -12.38 17.43 -14.70
C LYS A 79 -11.99 17.42 -16.17
N ARG A 80 -12.99 17.49 -17.04
CA ARG A 80 -12.78 17.66 -18.47
C ARG A 80 -12.62 19.11 -18.92
N THR A 81 -12.82 20.05 -17.99
CA THR A 81 -12.80 21.49 -18.28
C THR A 81 -11.38 22.02 -18.29
N GLU A 82 -11.19 23.15 -19.00
CA GLU A 82 -9.88 23.76 -19.20
C GLU A 82 -9.39 24.59 -17.99
N ASP A 83 -10.27 24.88 -17.04
CA ASP A 83 -9.96 25.71 -15.86
C ASP A 83 -9.85 24.92 -14.56
N GLY A 84 -10.23 23.62 -14.57
CA GLY A 84 -10.26 22.76 -13.38
C GLY A 84 -11.31 23.13 -12.33
N GLY A 85 -11.98 24.27 -12.44
CA GLY A 85 -12.99 24.76 -11.50
C GLY A 85 -12.43 24.95 -10.08
N HIS A 86 -13.12 24.43 -9.06
CA HIS A 86 -12.73 24.45 -7.65
C HIS A 86 -12.43 23.03 -7.13
N MET A 87 -11.79 22.21 -7.98
CA MET A 87 -11.57 20.80 -7.69
C MET A 87 -10.66 20.59 -6.46
N GLU A 88 -9.70 21.49 -6.21
CA GLU A 88 -8.79 21.42 -5.06
C GLU A 88 -9.56 21.55 -3.73
N LEU A 89 -10.53 22.47 -3.65
CA LEU A 89 -11.36 22.65 -2.46
C LEU A 89 -12.30 21.46 -2.23
N GLN A 90 -12.79 20.88 -3.33
CA GLN A 90 -13.64 19.70 -3.30
C GLN A 90 -12.85 18.50 -2.79
N ALA A 91 -11.67 18.25 -3.35
CA ALA A 91 -10.80 17.16 -2.98
C ALA A 91 -10.29 17.26 -1.53
N LEU A 92 -9.97 18.46 -1.04
CA LEU A 92 -9.59 18.69 0.37
C LEU A 92 -10.73 18.32 1.33
N ARG A 93 -11.98 18.64 1.00
CA ARG A 93 -13.14 18.23 1.82
C ARG A 93 -13.27 16.71 1.87
N TYR A 94 -13.09 16.05 0.71
CA TYR A 94 -13.14 14.60 0.64
C TYR A 94 -12.00 13.95 1.42
N ALA A 95 -10.79 14.52 1.34
CA ALA A 95 -9.66 14.04 2.11
C ALA A 95 -9.93 14.06 3.61
N ALA A 96 -10.52 15.16 4.11
CA ALA A 96 -10.93 15.25 5.50
C ALA A 96 -12.01 14.23 5.88
N MET A 97 -12.94 13.91 4.95
CA MET A 97 -14.03 12.97 5.19
C MET A 97 -13.57 11.51 5.20
N VAL A 98 -12.61 11.13 4.34
CA VAL A 98 -12.10 9.75 4.29
C VAL A 98 -10.92 9.49 5.23
N SER A 99 -10.31 10.52 5.80
CA SER A 99 -9.12 10.39 6.66
C SER A 99 -9.33 9.53 7.92
N THR A 100 -10.58 9.23 8.26
CA THR A 100 -10.95 8.36 9.39
C THR A 100 -11.36 6.95 8.95
N LEU A 101 -11.24 6.63 7.66
CA LEU A 101 -11.60 5.32 7.15
C LEU A 101 -10.64 4.27 7.69
N THR A 102 -11.17 3.21 8.29
CA THR A 102 -10.39 2.07 8.76
C THR A 102 -10.15 1.07 7.64
N PHE A 103 -9.20 0.15 7.82
CA PHE A 103 -8.97 -0.93 6.87
C PHE A 103 -10.24 -1.77 6.66
N SER A 104 -10.93 -2.14 7.72
CA SER A 104 -12.17 -2.91 7.65
C SER A 104 -13.25 -2.18 6.84
N GLN A 105 -13.40 -0.88 7.02
CA GLN A 105 -14.34 -0.07 6.23
C GLN A 105 -13.93 0.03 4.76
N ALA A 106 -12.63 0.14 4.47
CA ALA A 106 -12.14 0.12 3.09
C ALA A 106 -12.41 -1.23 2.39
N VAL A 107 -12.30 -2.35 3.11
CA VAL A 107 -12.68 -3.69 2.62
C VAL A 107 -14.17 -3.74 2.28
N GLU A 108 -15.05 -3.20 3.14
CA GLU A 108 -16.51 -3.13 2.87
C GLU A 108 -16.80 -2.29 1.63
N VAL A 109 -16.20 -1.10 1.52
CA VAL A 109 -16.33 -0.20 0.38
C VAL A 109 -15.89 -0.88 -0.91
N PHE A 110 -14.75 -1.57 -0.89
CA PHE A 110 -14.24 -2.31 -2.03
C PHE A 110 -15.13 -3.50 -2.39
N GLY A 111 -15.66 -4.21 -1.41
CA GLY A 111 -16.63 -5.28 -1.63
C GLY A 111 -17.90 -4.79 -2.33
N ASP A 112 -18.43 -3.64 -1.94
CA ASP A 112 -19.56 -3.00 -2.62
C ASP A 112 -19.23 -2.61 -4.06
N TYR A 113 -18.03 -2.08 -4.29
CA TYR A 113 -17.56 -1.73 -5.62
C TYR A 113 -17.43 -2.96 -6.53
N LEU A 114 -16.80 -4.04 -6.05
CA LEU A 114 -16.65 -5.29 -6.81
C LEU A 114 -18.01 -5.91 -7.15
N ARG A 115 -18.95 -5.95 -6.20
CA ARG A 115 -20.32 -6.45 -6.44
C ARG A 115 -21.04 -5.70 -7.55
N ARG A 116 -20.93 -4.36 -7.58
CA ARG A 116 -21.55 -3.54 -8.66
C ARG A 116 -20.94 -3.83 -10.03
N ARG A 117 -19.72 -4.31 -10.08
CA ARG A 117 -19.00 -4.66 -11.30
C ARG A 117 -19.10 -6.16 -11.67
N THR A 118 -19.78 -6.95 -10.89
CA THR A 118 -19.86 -8.41 -11.06
C THR A 118 -18.46 -9.03 -11.06
N ASP A 119 -17.60 -8.57 -10.13
CA ASP A 119 -16.22 -9.02 -9.95
C ASP A 119 -16.16 -9.90 -8.70
N ASP A 120 -15.77 -11.16 -8.85
CA ASP A 120 -15.81 -12.18 -7.81
C ASP A 120 -14.54 -12.20 -6.92
N ARG A 121 -13.61 -11.25 -7.07
CA ARG A 121 -12.43 -11.17 -6.21
C ARG A 121 -12.82 -10.99 -4.76
N ALA A 122 -12.08 -11.61 -3.85
CA ALA A 122 -12.23 -11.41 -2.43
C ALA A 122 -11.64 -10.04 -2.03
N PRO A 123 -12.43 -9.08 -1.52
CA PRO A 123 -11.97 -7.70 -1.33
C PRO A 123 -10.80 -7.60 -0.36
N GLU A 124 -10.87 -8.23 0.81
CA GLU A 124 -9.80 -8.21 1.82
C GLU A 124 -8.51 -8.80 1.26
N GLN A 125 -8.60 -9.99 0.66
CA GLN A 125 -7.45 -10.67 0.06
C GLN A 125 -6.78 -9.82 -1.03
N THR A 126 -7.58 -9.17 -1.88
CA THR A 126 -7.07 -8.32 -2.96
C THR A 126 -6.34 -7.10 -2.43
N ILE A 127 -6.85 -6.45 -1.38
CA ILE A 127 -6.17 -5.31 -0.74
C ILE A 127 -4.88 -5.78 -0.06
N LEU A 128 -4.91 -6.89 0.68
CA LEU A 128 -3.72 -7.43 1.34
C LEU A 128 -2.62 -7.80 0.34
N GLU A 129 -2.97 -8.47 -0.76
CA GLU A 129 -2.05 -8.80 -1.85
C GLU A 129 -1.47 -7.53 -2.51
N PHE A 130 -2.32 -6.53 -2.76
CA PHE A 130 -1.88 -5.27 -3.31
C PHE A 130 -0.88 -4.56 -2.38
N LEU A 131 -1.15 -4.50 -1.08
CA LEU A 131 -0.26 -3.88 -0.09
C LEU A 131 0.95 -4.77 0.23
N GLY A 132 0.93 -6.03 -0.18
CA GLY A 132 1.91 -7.02 0.23
C GLY A 132 1.81 -7.34 1.73
N TRP A 133 0.65 -7.17 2.35
CA TRP A 133 0.39 -7.49 3.75
C TRP A 133 -0.12 -8.93 3.90
N GLU A 134 0.21 -9.55 5.01
CA GLU A 134 -0.29 -10.89 5.34
C GLU A 134 -1.54 -10.84 6.24
N GLU A 135 -1.66 -9.75 7.01
CA GLU A 135 -2.82 -9.45 7.85
C GLU A 135 -3.07 -7.93 7.87
N ALA A 136 -4.28 -7.55 8.22
CA ALA A 136 -4.66 -6.16 8.35
C ALA A 136 -3.80 -5.42 9.39
N GLN A 137 -3.23 -4.29 9.02
CA GLN A 137 -2.43 -3.41 9.87
C GLN A 137 -3.17 -2.07 10.02
N GLU A 138 -4.18 -2.05 10.90
CA GLU A 138 -5.05 -0.87 11.10
C GLU A 138 -4.26 0.40 11.45
N GLU A 139 -3.17 0.28 12.21
CA GLU A 139 -2.35 1.43 12.63
C GLU A 139 -1.52 2.03 11.49
N ASP A 140 -1.27 1.26 10.45
CA ASP A 140 -0.48 1.66 9.27
C ASP A 140 -1.38 2.00 8.08
N PHE A 141 -2.69 1.73 8.17
CA PHE A 141 -3.65 2.03 7.12
C PHE A 141 -4.14 3.47 7.21
N ALA A 142 -4.29 4.14 6.05
CA ALA A 142 -4.84 5.49 5.89
C ALA A 142 -4.18 6.55 6.78
N THR A 143 -2.86 6.42 7.02
CA THR A 143 -2.14 7.37 7.86
C THR A 143 -1.98 8.74 7.24
N ASP A 144 -2.01 8.79 5.92
CA ASP A 144 -2.07 10.00 5.11
C ASP A 144 -3.11 9.84 4.00
N VAL A 145 -3.52 10.95 3.41
CA VAL A 145 -4.41 10.97 2.25
C VAL A 145 -3.69 11.68 1.11
N ARG A 146 -3.57 11.00 -0.02
CA ARG A 146 -3.07 11.58 -1.27
C ARG A 146 -4.23 12.10 -2.08
N ILE A 147 -4.04 13.21 -2.77
CA ILE A 147 -5.00 13.80 -3.69
C ILE A 147 -4.40 13.84 -5.09
N VAL A 148 -5.11 13.33 -6.08
CA VAL A 148 -4.77 13.44 -7.50
C VAL A 148 -5.84 14.24 -8.19
N LEU A 149 -5.48 15.41 -8.66
CA LEU A 149 -6.33 16.28 -9.48
C LEU A 149 -5.96 16.02 -10.95
N ALA A 150 -6.89 15.53 -11.74
CA ALA A 150 -6.66 15.27 -13.16
C ALA A 150 -7.61 16.14 -14.01
N SER A 151 -7.04 17.00 -14.86
CA SER A 151 -7.80 17.95 -15.67
C SER A 151 -7.16 18.21 -17.02
N ALA A 152 -7.94 18.69 -17.98
CA ALA A 152 -7.41 19.10 -19.28
C ALA A 152 -6.42 20.27 -19.15
N GLU A 153 -6.69 21.20 -18.22
CA GLU A 153 -5.77 22.28 -17.87
C GLU A 153 -5.99 22.70 -16.40
N PHE A 154 -5.05 23.44 -15.83
CA PHE A 154 -5.12 23.98 -14.48
C PHE A 154 -4.91 25.50 -14.51
N SER A 155 -5.80 26.22 -13.84
CA SER A 155 -5.60 27.65 -13.64
C SER A 155 -4.36 27.91 -12.78
N ARG A 156 -3.82 29.12 -12.92
CA ARG A 156 -2.70 29.56 -12.07
C ARG A 156 -3.07 29.60 -10.58
N GLU A 157 -4.35 29.87 -10.30
CA GLU A 157 -4.87 29.88 -8.93
C GLU A 157 -4.79 28.49 -8.30
N ILE A 158 -5.29 27.46 -8.99
CA ILE A 158 -5.23 26.06 -8.52
C ILE A 158 -3.78 25.61 -8.30
N THR A 159 -2.91 25.81 -9.29
CA THR A 159 -1.50 25.38 -9.16
C THR A 159 -0.78 26.10 -8.04
N THR A 160 -1.06 27.40 -7.83
CA THR A 160 -0.49 28.15 -6.69
C THR A 160 -1.02 27.64 -5.36
N ALA A 161 -2.33 27.36 -5.24
CA ALA A 161 -2.93 26.81 -4.04
C ALA A 161 -2.36 25.42 -3.72
N VAL A 162 -2.22 24.55 -4.72
CA VAL A 162 -1.66 23.21 -4.56
C VAL A 162 -0.19 23.26 -4.11
N LEU A 163 0.64 24.10 -4.71
CA LEU A 163 2.03 24.29 -4.28
C LEU A 163 2.10 24.74 -2.82
N TRP A 164 1.26 25.71 -2.43
CA TRP A 164 1.21 26.21 -1.05
C TRP A 164 0.73 25.13 -0.05
N LEU A 165 -0.23 24.27 -0.44
CA LEU A 165 -0.71 23.16 0.38
C LEU A 165 0.35 22.06 0.52
N ASN A 166 1.06 21.75 -0.56
CA ASN A 166 2.14 20.77 -0.54
C ASN A 166 3.31 21.21 0.35
N ASP A 167 3.61 22.51 0.42
CA ASP A 167 4.58 23.06 1.39
C ASP A 167 4.16 22.85 2.86
N ARG A 168 2.88 22.53 3.09
CA ARG A 168 2.32 22.20 4.42
C ARG A 168 2.08 20.72 4.64
N ASN A 169 2.82 19.89 3.89
CA ASN A 169 2.83 18.43 3.98
C ASN A 169 1.54 17.74 3.51
N LEU A 170 0.73 18.37 2.67
CA LEU A 170 -0.28 17.65 1.91
C LEU A 170 0.38 16.98 0.69
N ASP A 171 -0.15 15.86 0.25
CA ASP A 171 0.28 15.19 -1.00
C ASP A 171 -0.77 15.41 -2.09
N ILE A 172 -0.67 16.54 -2.78
CA ILE A 172 -1.57 16.88 -3.88
C ILE A 172 -0.79 16.88 -5.19
N ARG A 173 -1.25 16.08 -6.14
CA ARG A 173 -0.68 15.98 -7.49
C ARG A 173 -1.64 16.56 -8.51
N CYS A 174 -1.11 17.33 -9.45
CA CYS A 174 -1.86 17.81 -10.62
C CYS A 174 -1.38 17.04 -11.85
N VAL A 175 -2.27 16.31 -12.49
CA VAL A 175 -2.03 15.55 -13.72
C VAL A 175 -2.83 16.19 -14.84
N ARG A 176 -2.14 16.76 -15.82
CA ARG A 176 -2.76 17.35 -17.00
C ARG A 176 -3.00 16.25 -18.04
N ILE A 177 -4.22 16.21 -18.60
CA ILE A 177 -4.61 15.25 -19.62
C ILE A 177 -5.17 16.02 -20.80
N LYS A 178 -4.36 16.20 -21.86
CA LYS A 178 -4.75 16.94 -23.06
C LYS A 178 -5.04 16.03 -24.23
N PRO A 179 -6.22 16.13 -24.85
CA PRO A 179 -6.50 15.42 -26.09
C PRO A 179 -5.93 16.17 -27.31
N TYR A 180 -5.46 15.42 -28.27
CA TYR A 180 -4.95 15.89 -29.55
C TYR A 180 -5.55 15.07 -30.69
N GLY A 181 -5.72 15.68 -31.86
CA GLY A 181 -6.21 15.04 -33.06
C GLY A 181 -7.71 15.16 -33.27
N ASP A 182 -8.27 14.17 -33.94
CA ASP A 182 -9.68 14.07 -34.30
C ASP A 182 -10.31 12.80 -33.69
N PRO A 183 -11.64 12.60 -33.74
CA PRO A 183 -12.29 11.44 -33.12
C PRO A 183 -11.82 10.08 -33.60
N GLN A 184 -11.22 9.98 -34.78
CA GLN A 184 -10.71 8.72 -35.34
C GLN A 184 -9.25 8.45 -34.96
N ASN A 185 -8.46 9.53 -34.68
CA ASN A 185 -7.02 9.46 -34.37
C ASN A 185 -6.69 10.33 -33.17
N MET A 186 -7.30 10.03 -32.02
CA MET A 186 -7.08 10.77 -30.79
C MET A 186 -5.85 10.29 -30.05
N LEU A 187 -5.05 11.22 -29.59
CA LEU A 187 -3.94 11.02 -28.68
C LEU A 187 -4.20 11.76 -27.37
N LEU A 188 -3.72 11.22 -26.26
CA LEU A 188 -3.73 11.89 -24.97
C LEU A 188 -2.28 12.20 -24.58
N ASP A 189 -2.01 13.46 -24.26
CA ASP A 189 -0.78 13.90 -23.59
C ASP A 189 -1.07 13.93 -22.09
N VAL A 190 -0.45 13.04 -21.32
CA VAL A 190 -0.65 12.93 -19.89
C VAL A 190 0.64 13.31 -19.18
N GLN A 191 0.59 14.36 -18.37
CA GLN A 191 1.75 14.90 -17.68
C GLN A 191 1.42 15.28 -16.25
N GLN A 192 2.19 14.80 -15.29
CA GLN A 192 2.18 15.38 -13.95
C GLN A 192 2.88 16.74 -13.99
N ILE A 193 2.15 17.79 -13.59
CA ILE A 193 2.67 19.17 -13.59
C ILE A 193 2.93 19.71 -12.18
N VAL A 194 2.36 19.09 -11.16
CA VAL A 194 2.64 19.37 -9.75
C VAL A 194 2.64 18.04 -8.99
N PRO A 195 3.71 17.74 -8.23
CA PRO A 195 5.04 18.33 -8.35
C PRO A 195 5.65 18.06 -9.72
N LEU A 196 6.60 18.89 -10.12
CA LEU A 196 7.36 18.61 -11.35
C LEU A 196 8.10 17.28 -11.22
N PRO A 197 8.16 16.45 -12.29
CA PRO A 197 8.86 15.16 -12.25
C PRO A 197 10.28 15.26 -11.70
N GLU A 198 11.00 16.32 -12.06
CA GLU A 198 12.39 16.57 -11.62
C GLU A 198 12.49 16.91 -10.12
N ALA A 199 11.39 17.38 -9.51
CA ALA A 199 11.32 17.66 -8.08
C ALA A 199 10.82 16.46 -7.25
N GLN A 200 10.33 15.40 -7.90
CA GLN A 200 9.81 14.22 -7.22
C GLN A 200 10.85 13.56 -6.31
N ASP A 201 12.06 13.35 -6.78
CA ASP A 201 13.14 12.74 -6.00
C ASP A 201 13.45 13.52 -4.72
N TYR A 202 13.37 14.84 -4.77
CA TYR A 202 13.56 15.68 -3.61
C TYR A 202 12.40 15.56 -2.64
N GLN A 203 11.16 15.56 -3.14
CA GLN A 203 9.98 15.43 -2.32
C GLN A 203 9.83 14.02 -1.73
N VAL A 204 10.19 12.97 -2.47
CA VAL A 204 10.28 11.60 -1.95
C VAL A 204 11.23 11.54 -0.76
N ARG A 205 12.45 12.10 -0.87
CA ARG A 205 13.42 12.14 0.24
C ARG A 205 12.92 12.93 1.46
N VAL A 206 12.23 14.04 1.23
CA VAL A 206 11.62 14.83 2.31
C VAL A 206 10.52 14.01 2.98
N ARG A 207 9.66 13.34 2.19
CA ARG A 207 8.58 12.48 2.70
C ARG A 207 9.14 11.28 3.45
N GLU A 208 10.11 10.56 2.90
CA GLU A 208 10.81 9.47 3.60
C GLU A 208 11.41 9.91 4.93
N ARG A 209 12.00 11.12 4.97
CA ARG A 209 12.50 11.70 6.21
C ARG A 209 11.37 11.92 7.21
N HIS A 210 10.25 12.50 6.78
CA HIS A 210 9.07 12.70 7.62
C HIS A 210 8.44 11.37 8.06
N GLN A 211 8.38 10.37 7.18
CA GLN A 211 7.91 9.02 7.53
C GLN A 211 8.84 8.37 8.57
N ARG A 212 10.16 8.46 8.40
CA ARG A 212 11.13 7.99 9.41
C ARG A 212 10.98 8.72 10.74
N GLU A 213 10.75 10.02 10.71
CA GLU A 213 10.47 10.82 11.91
C GLU A 213 9.12 10.43 12.56
N ARG A 214 8.09 10.14 11.75
CA ARG A 214 6.80 9.63 12.24
C ARG A 214 6.92 8.18 12.73
N ALA A 215 7.59 7.31 12.00
CA ALA A 215 7.85 5.93 12.41
C ALA A 215 8.65 5.89 13.72
N SER A 216 9.67 6.75 13.89
CA SER A 216 10.39 6.87 15.15
C SER A 216 9.50 7.38 16.29
N ARG A 217 8.51 8.25 16.02
CA ARG A 217 7.49 8.68 16.99
C ARG A 217 6.43 7.61 17.26
N ARG A 218 6.12 6.71 16.30
CA ARG A 218 5.18 5.58 16.44
C ARG A 218 5.82 4.42 17.17
N VAL A 219 7.06 4.08 16.86
CA VAL A 219 7.87 3.14 17.66
C VAL A 219 7.91 3.59 19.13
N SER A 220 7.70 4.88 19.42
CA SER A 220 7.50 5.40 20.78
C SER A 220 6.12 5.14 21.40
N ARG A 221 5.13 4.59 20.67
CA ARG A 221 3.74 4.42 21.18
C ARG A 221 3.33 2.98 21.49
N ASP A 222 3.93 1.96 20.86
CA ASP A 222 3.66 0.55 21.21
C ASP A 222 4.94 -0.12 21.74
N TYR A 223 5.29 0.21 22.97
CA TYR A 223 6.43 -0.36 23.67
C TYR A 223 6.12 -1.68 24.37
N THR A 224 5.09 -2.41 23.97
CA THR A 224 4.88 -3.73 24.57
C THR A 224 6.09 -4.58 24.28
N ARG A 225 6.87 -4.83 25.32
CA ARG A 225 8.00 -5.74 25.31
C ARG A 225 7.65 -6.97 26.10
N PHE A 226 8.33 -8.06 25.80
CA PHE A 226 8.09 -9.33 26.45
C PHE A 226 9.39 -9.89 26.99
N ASP A 227 9.31 -10.48 28.18
CA ASP A 227 10.34 -11.33 28.69
C ASP A 227 9.98 -12.77 28.30
N VAL A 228 10.88 -13.45 27.62
CA VAL A 228 10.67 -14.81 27.11
C VAL A 228 11.70 -15.73 27.74
N VAL A 229 11.25 -16.84 28.30
CA VAL A 229 12.08 -17.92 28.81
C VAL A 229 12.07 -19.07 27.81
N VAL A 230 13.24 -19.57 27.46
CA VAL A 230 13.39 -20.77 26.63
C VAL A 230 14.46 -21.66 27.27
N GLY A 231 14.05 -22.77 27.89
CA GLY A 231 14.91 -23.58 28.73
C GLY A 231 15.48 -22.76 29.89
N ASP A 232 16.81 -22.72 30.03
CA ASP A 232 17.48 -21.94 31.07
C ASP A 232 17.79 -20.48 30.64
N GLN A 233 17.41 -20.07 29.45
CA GLN A 233 17.71 -18.73 28.92
C GLN A 233 16.53 -17.78 29.14
N LEU A 234 16.81 -16.60 29.70
CA LEU A 234 15.87 -15.50 29.84
C LEU A 234 16.24 -14.37 28.86
N PHE A 235 15.35 -14.08 27.95
CA PHE A 235 15.44 -12.94 27.03
C PHE A 235 14.56 -11.81 27.56
N GLN A 236 15.17 -10.70 27.98
CA GLN A 236 14.45 -9.58 28.57
C GLN A 236 14.10 -8.50 27.56
N ALA A 237 12.94 -7.89 27.73
CA ALA A 237 12.47 -6.72 27.02
C ALA A 237 12.50 -6.87 25.48
N LEU A 238 12.18 -8.06 24.97
CA LEU A 238 12.12 -8.31 23.54
C LEU A 238 10.96 -7.56 22.88
N PRO A 239 11.18 -6.93 21.72
CA PRO A 239 10.08 -6.41 20.90
C PRO A 239 9.23 -7.57 20.36
N LYS A 240 7.98 -7.31 20.03
CA LYS A 240 6.97 -8.30 19.58
C LYS A 240 7.54 -9.37 18.64
N ARG A 241 8.15 -8.94 17.51
CA ARG A 241 8.71 -9.85 16.49
C ARG A 241 9.80 -10.77 17.02
N ARG A 242 10.64 -10.27 17.94
CA ARG A 242 11.71 -11.08 18.55
C ARG A 242 11.17 -12.01 19.63
N ALA A 243 10.13 -11.59 20.35
CA ALA A 243 9.51 -12.40 21.39
C ALA A 243 8.85 -13.66 20.80
N ILE A 244 8.00 -13.48 19.78
CA ILE A 244 7.36 -14.64 19.14
C ILE A 244 8.38 -15.52 18.40
N HIS A 245 9.43 -14.94 17.82
CA HIS A 245 10.49 -15.70 17.19
C HIS A 245 11.21 -16.58 18.21
N ALA A 246 11.54 -16.06 19.40
CA ALA A 246 12.17 -16.85 20.47
C ALA A 246 11.27 -18.01 20.90
N VAL A 247 9.96 -17.79 21.04
CA VAL A 247 9.00 -18.87 21.33
C VAL A 247 8.99 -19.93 20.22
N VAL A 248 8.94 -19.50 18.95
CA VAL A 248 8.93 -20.41 17.80
C VAL A 248 10.23 -21.19 17.67
N GLN A 249 11.39 -20.53 17.83
CA GLN A 249 12.69 -21.22 17.88
C GLN A 249 12.76 -22.26 19.00
N GLY A 250 12.26 -21.91 20.19
CA GLY A 250 12.18 -22.85 21.31
C GLY A 250 11.32 -24.06 21.01
N LEU A 251 10.14 -23.85 20.43
CA LEU A 251 9.25 -24.93 20.00
C LEU A 251 9.91 -25.84 18.95
N CYS A 252 10.56 -25.25 17.95
CA CYS A 252 11.27 -26.04 16.94
C CYS A 252 12.47 -26.80 17.54
N ALA A 253 13.18 -26.21 18.50
CA ALA A 253 14.27 -26.88 19.21
C ALA A 253 13.77 -28.04 20.08
N SER A 254 12.52 -28.00 20.60
CA SER A 254 11.88 -29.12 21.30
C SER A 254 11.26 -30.16 20.36
N GLY A 255 11.41 -29.98 19.02
CA GLY A 255 10.97 -30.93 18.00
C GLY A 255 9.64 -30.66 17.32
N VAL A 256 8.98 -29.53 17.62
CA VAL A 256 7.74 -29.12 16.92
C VAL A 256 8.07 -28.68 15.49
N ALA A 257 7.39 -29.25 14.50
CA ALA A 257 7.60 -28.91 13.12
C ALA A 257 6.98 -27.53 12.75
N PRO A 258 7.62 -26.74 11.86
CA PRO A 258 7.05 -25.49 11.39
C PRO A 258 5.64 -25.60 10.80
N GLU A 259 5.32 -26.71 10.16
CA GLU A 259 4.00 -27.04 9.61
C GLU A 259 2.92 -27.15 10.71
N GLU A 260 3.30 -27.71 11.88
CA GLU A 260 2.39 -27.82 13.03
C GLU A 260 2.15 -26.45 13.65
N ILE A 261 3.18 -25.60 13.74
CA ILE A 261 3.06 -24.20 14.18
C ILE A 261 2.13 -23.43 13.24
N LYS A 262 2.30 -23.61 11.92
CA LYS A 262 1.45 -23.00 10.90
C LYS A 262 -0.02 -23.44 11.02
N ALA A 263 -0.27 -24.69 11.38
CA ALA A 263 -1.62 -25.20 11.57
C ALA A 263 -2.33 -24.54 12.78
N VAL A 264 -1.59 -24.22 13.84
CA VAL A 264 -2.11 -23.52 15.02
C VAL A 264 -2.37 -22.04 14.72
N VAL A 265 -1.45 -21.37 14.00
CA VAL A 265 -1.56 -19.96 13.62
C VAL A 265 -2.17 -19.88 12.20
N HIS A 266 -3.28 -20.54 11.99
CA HIS A 266 -3.91 -20.77 10.68
C HIS A 266 -4.36 -19.49 9.94
N TRP A 267 -4.55 -18.36 10.65
CA TRP A 267 -4.89 -17.06 10.06
C TRP A 267 -3.72 -16.39 9.33
N ARG A 268 -2.52 -16.99 9.36
CA ARG A 268 -1.33 -16.53 8.65
C ARG A 268 -0.90 -17.51 7.59
N ALA A 269 -1.12 -17.15 6.33
CA ALA A 269 -0.79 -18.03 5.20
C ALA A 269 0.73 -18.20 5.04
N ASN A 270 1.51 -17.12 5.26
CA ASN A 270 2.96 -17.07 5.00
C ASN A 270 3.78 -16.91 6.28
N LEU A 271 3.70 -17.91 7.15
CA LEU A 271 4.40 -17.88 8.43
C LEU A 271 5.89 -18.20 8.29
N PHE A 272 6.25 -19.11 7.36
CA PHE A 272 7.61 -19.53 7.07
C PHE A 272 7.92 -19.50 5.58
N ARG A 273 9.20 -19.31 5.26
CA ARG A 273 9.83 -19.68 4.00
C ARG A 273 10.92 -20.71 4.29
N ASP A 274 11.06 -21.70 3.41
CA ASP A 274 11.98 -22.79 3.65
C ASP A 274 12.74 -23.21 2.41
N ALA A 275 13.95 -23.69 2.61
CA ALA A 275 14.82 -24.25 1.58
C ALA A 275 15.50 -25.53 2.07
N GLU A 276 15.86 -26.41 1.16
CA GLU A 276 16.58 -27.64 1.48
C GLU A 276 18.00 -27.38 1.95
N GLY A 277 18.46 -28.16 2.91
CA GLY A 277 19.81 -28.10 3.47
C GLY A 277 19.90 -27.20 4.68
N ARG A 278 21.10 -27.19 5.28
CA ARG A 278 21.48 -26.28 6.36
C ARG A 278 22.19 -25.07 5.74
N LEU A 279 21.48 -24.00 5.53
CA LEU A 279 21.91 -22.81 4.81
C LEU A 279 22.19 -21.65 5.78
N ASP A 280 23.17 -20.82 5.45
CA ASP A 280 23.38 -19.51 6.07
C ASP A 280 22.45 -18.45 5.42
N SER A 281 22.42 -17.26 5.97
CA SER A 281 21.59 -16.13 5.53
C SER A 281 21.73 -15.83 4.02
N THR A 282 22.96 -15.84 3.52
CA THR A 282 23.26 -15.51 2.11
C THR A 282 22.76 -16.59 1.15
N THR A 283 23.08 -17.85 1.45
CA THR A 283 22.68 -19.00 0.62
C THR A 283 21.18 -19.26 0.71
N PHE A 284 20.56 -19.06 1.86
CA PHE A 284 19.12 -19.13 2.04
C PHE A 284 18.40 -18.08 1.18
N THR A 285 18.82 -16.83 1.28
CA THR A 285 18.22 -15.73 0.49
C THR A 285 18.32 -16.01 -1.01
N ALA A 286 19.47 -16.47 -1.49
CA ALA A 286 19.66 -16.83 -2.89
C ALA A 286 18.76 -17.99 -3.32
N ALA A 287 18.62 -19.03 -2.47
CA ALA A 287 17.76 -20.18 -2.77
C ALA A 287 16.27 -19.78 -2.87
N ILE A 288 15.79 -18.92 -1.96
CA ILE A 288 14.42 -18.45 -2.00
C ILE A 288 14.18 -17.53 -3.21
N GLN A 289 15.10 -16.64 -3.54
CA GLN A 289 14.98 -15.74 -4.71
C GLN A 289 14.92 -16.50 -6.04
N GLN A 290 15.55 -17.67 -6.13
CA GLN A 290 15.42 -18.54 -7.31
C GLN A 290 13.99 -19.10 -7.47
N GLN A 291 13.30 -19.38 -6.37
CA GLN A 291 11.93 -19.90 -6.36
C GLN A 291 10.90 -18.79 -6.45
N GLU A 292 11.15 -17.68 -5.76
CA GLU A 292 10.28 -16.51 -5.69
C GLU A 292 11.06 -15.24 -6.12
N PRO A 293 11.06 -14.85 -7.40
CA PRO A 293 11.82 -13.69 -7.88
C PRO A 293 11.47 -12.35 -7.21
N ARG A 294 10.30 -12.26 -6.58
CA ARG A 294 9.83 -11.08 -5.84
C ARG A 294 9.99 -11.22 -4.32
N PHE A 295 10.82 -12.14 -3.85
CA PHE A 295 11.09 -12.31 -2.42
C PHE A 295 11.70 -11.04 -1.81
N ASP A 296 10.99 -10.47 -0.85
CA ASP A 296 11.46 -9.32 -0.07
C ASP A 296 12.07 -9.79 1.26
N ALA A 297 13.39 -9.88 1.30
CA ALA A 297 14.15 -10.33 2.46
C ALA A 297 13.91 -9.48 3.72
N SER A 298 13.56 -8.20 3.58
CA SER A 298 13.30 -7.29 4.72
C SER A 298 12.10 -7.70 5.58
N ARG A 299 11.25 -8.58 5.07
CA ARG A 299 10.03 -9.07 5.75
C ARG A 299 10.25 -10.37 6.54
N TRP A 300 11.45 -10.87 6.57
CA TRP A 300 11.80 -12.16 7.17
C TRP A 300 12.94 -12.02 8.16
N LEU A 301 12.97 -12.87 9.15
CA LEU A 301 14.07 -13.04 10.08
C LEU A 301 15.04 -14.04 9.43
N ILE A 302 16.14 -13.53 8.87
CA ILE A 302 17.05 -14.28 7.99
C ILE A 302 18.51 -14.20 8.41
N GLU A 303 18.83 -13.51 9.50
CA GLU A 303 20.20 -13.55 10.02
C GLU A 303 20.55 -14.97 10.48
N ASP A 304 21.83 -15.31 10.51
CA ASP A 304 22.28 -16.68 10.80
C ASP A 304 21.77 -17.23 12.14
N ASP A 305 21.61 -16.37 13.15
CA ASP A 305 21.05 -16.70 14.47
C ASP A 305 19.51 -16.70 14.50
N GLU A 306 18.87 -16.19 13.46
CA GLU A 306 17.42 -16.15 13.30
C GLU A 306 16.87 -17.35 12.51
N LEU A 307 17.70 -17.95 11.66
CA LEU A 307 17.30 -19.10 10.86
C LEU A 307 17.06 -20.34 11.73
N ILE A 308 15.99 -21.06 11.42
CA ILE A 308 15.61 -22.30 12.11
C ILE A 308 16.02 -23.47 11.23
N HIS A 309 16.83 -24.36 11.79
CA HIS A 309 17.29 -25.58 11.10
C HIS A 309 16.62 -26.81 11.70
N LEU A 310 15.74 -27.46 10.91
CA LEU A 310 15.02 -28.65 11.35
C LEU A 310 14.86 -29.65 10.20
N ASN A 311 15.03 -30.94 10.47
CA ASN A 311 14.78 -32.03 9.52
C ASN A 311 15.47 -31.85 8.15
N GLY A 312 16.71 -31.32 8.14
CA GLY A 312 17.47 -31.13 6.89
C GLY A 312 17.03 -29.94 6.05
N ARG A 313 16.19 -29.05 6.60
CA ARG A 313 15.73 -27.82 5.97
C ARG A 313 16.09 -26.61 6.81
N THR A 314 16.15 -25.46 6.16
CA THR A 314 16.33 -24.16 6.80
C THR A 314 15.07 -23.35 6.58
N TYR A 315 14.58 -22.72 7.65
CA TYR A 315 13.35 -21.92 7.66
C TYR A 315 13.65 -20.50 8.11
N ALA A 316 13.08 -19.53 7.41
CA ALA A 316 12.97 -18.15 7.88
C ALA A 316 11.55 -17.90 8.39
N PHE A 317 11.44 -17.22 9.51
CA PHE A 317 10.18 -16.84 10.12
C PHE A 317 9.85 -15.39 9.75
N THR A 318 8.57 -15.06 9.55
CA THR A 318 8.16 -13.70 9.21
C THR A 318 8.43 -12.72 10.35
N ASN A 319 8.86 -11.51 10.02
CA ASN A 319 9.07 -10.43 11.00
C ASN A 319 7.87 -9.49 11.15
N GLN A 320 6.79 -9.74 10.40
CA GLN A 320 5.58 -8.92 10.31
C GLN A 320 4.63 -9.21 11.49
N TRP A 321 4.96 -8.77 12.70
CA TRP A 321 4.18 -9.03 13.91
C TRP A 321 3.71 -7.75 14.60
N GLY A 322 2.40 -7.66 14.84
CA GLY A 322 1.69 -6.51 15.41
C GLY A 322 0.85 -6.89 16.63
N ASN A 323 -0.44 -6.51 16.63
CA ASN A 323 -1.32 -6.65 17.78
C ASN A 323 -1.66 -8.10 18.16
N ARG A 324 -1.59 -9.05 17.22
CA ARG A 324 -1.88 -10.47 17.45
C ARG A 324 -0.70 -11.27 18.04
N THR A 325 0.47 -10.66 18.25
CA THR A 325 1.67 -11.37 18.72
C THR A 325 1.46 -12.08 20.05
N GLU A 326 0.91 -11.39 21.04
CA GLU A 326 0.66 -11.99 22.36
C GLU A 326 -0.32 -13.12 22.30
N SER A 327 -1.42 -12.94 21.53
CA SER A 327 -2.43 -13.98 21.33
C SER A 327 -1.85 -15.20 20.63
N ALA A 328 -0.97 -15.00 19.63
CA ALA A 328 -0.30 -16.10 18.94
C ALA A 328 0.64 -16.85 19.86
N MET A 329 1.49 -16.15 20.63
CA MET A 329 2.37 -16.81 21.60
C MET A 329 1.60 -17.61 22.63
N ARG A 330 0.51 -17.04 23.16
CA ARG A 330 -0.35 -17.72 24.12
C ARG A 330 -0.97 -19.00 23.52
N LEU A 331 -1.53 -18.90 22.33
CA LEU A 331 -2.14 -20.03 21.64
C LEU A 331 -1.14 -21.15 21.35
N LEU A 332 0.07 -20.80 20.92
CA LEU A 332 1.14 -21.77 20.69
C LEU A 332 1.55 -22.50 21.97
N LEU A 333 1.73 -21.77 23.08
CA LEU A 333 2.08 -22.38 24.36
C LEU A 333 0.94 -23.21 24.97
N GLU A 334 -0.31 -22.81 24.82
CA GLU A 334 -1.48 -23.58 25.24
C GLU A 334 -1.64 -24.87 24.43
N HIS A 335 -1.34 -24.83 23.13
CA HIS A 335 -1.51 -25.98 22.24
C HIS A 335 -0.39 -27.02 22.43
N PHE A 336 0.87 -26.56 22.43
CA PHE A 336 2.03 -27.49 22.49
C PHE A 336 2.49 -27.81 23.92
N GLN A 337 2.13 -26.99 24.90
CA GLN A 337 2.47 -27.14 26.32
C GLN A 337 3.97 -27.49 26.54
N PRO A 338 4.91 -26.72 25.92
CA PRO A 338 6.32 -27.05 25.99
C PRO A 338 6.88 -26.84 27.40
N ASP A 339 7.66 -27.77 27.89
CA ASP A 339 8.42 -27.59 29.13
C ASP A 339 9.47 -26.49 28.96
N GLY A 340 9.52 -25.55 29.91
CA GLY A 340 10.57 -24.51 29.95
C GLY A 340 10.42 -23.39 28.96
N ILE A 341 9.28 -23.24 28.26
CA ILE A 341 9.00 -22.06 27.41
C ILE A 341 7.85 -21.27 28.00
N SER A 342 8.09 -19.99 28.29
CA SER A 342 7.06 -19.08 28.80
C SER A 342 7.37 -17.64 28.40
N PHE A 343 6.37 -16.77 28.50
CA PHE A 343 6.54 -15.32 28.30
C PHE A 343 5.69 -14.50 29.27
N THR A 344 6.17 -13.31 29.56
CA THR A 344 5.43 -12.28 30.31
C THR A 344 5.63 -10.93 29.65
N ARG A 345 4.71 -9.99 29.87
CA ARG A 345 4.98 -8.60 29.47
C ARG A 345 6.07 -8.02 30.36
N SER A 346 7.08 -7.42 29.73
CA SER A 346 8.09 -6.66 30.50
C SER A 346 7.45 -5.46 31.17
N ILE A 347 7.84 -5.18 32.40
CA ILE A 347 7.37 -4.05 33.20
C ILE A 347 8.11 -2.78 32.82
#